data_0a653b621043bbcfefe65966d44c6d52
#
_entry.id   0a653b621043bbcfefe65966d44c6d52
#
_cell.length_a   1.000
_cell.length_b   1.000
_cell.length_c   1.000
_cell.angle_alpha   90.00
_cell.angle_beta   90.00
_cell.angle_gamma   90.00
#
_symmetry.space_group_name_H-M   'P 1'
#
loop_
_entity.id
_entity.type
_entity.pdbx_description
1 polymer ?
#
loop_
_entity_poly.entity_id
_entity_poly.type
_entity_poly.pdbx_seq_one_letter_code
_entity_poly.pdbx_strand_id
1 'polypeptide(L)'
;NTLDIENYKNFKIFIEIKKDSNIIYHQYLNKDTFITILKGDLQKMHLNNFRFRGFENDIFKFEISFCIPDTDICYFIAIHINTSGNMKFEEIFYEFEDE
;
A
#
# COMPACT_ATOMS: atom_id res chain seq x y z
N ASN A 1 -12.30 16.43 0.22
CA ASN A 1 -11.88 15.02 0.14
C ASN A 1 -11.47 14.51 1.51
N THR A 2 -11.99 13.37 1.86
CA THR A 2 -11.68 12.73 3.14
C THR A 2 -11.01 11.39 2.90
N LEU A 3 -9.97 11.12 3.67
CA LEU A 3 -9.24 9.86 3.59
C LEU A 3 -9.25 9.21 4.97
N ASP A 4 -9.79 8.01 5.06
CA ASP A 4 -9.79 7.23 6.27
C ASP A 4 -8.92 5.98 6.07
N ILE A 5 -7.99 5.75 6.97
CA ILE A 5 -7.10 4.60 6.93
C ILE A 5 -7.14 3.93 8.29
N GLU A 6 -7.40 2.63 8.29
CA GLU A 6 -7.37 1.85 9.51
C GLU A 6 -6.41 0.68 9.36
N ASN A 7 -5.54 0.51 10.34
CA ASN A 7 -4.61 -0.60 10.39
C ASN A 7 -5.13 -1.65 11.37
N TYR A 8 -5.20 -2.88 10.92
CA TYR A 8 -5.63 -4.00 11.75
C TYR A 8 -4.47 -4.94 11.99
N LYS A 9 -4.52 -5.66 13.11
CA LYS A 9 -3.61 -6.77 13.32
C LYS A 9 -3.77 -7.75 12.16
N ASN A 10 -2.71 -8.49 11.85
CA ASN A 10 -2.66 -9.44 10.75
C ASN A 10 -2.69 -8.79 9.38
N PHE A 11 -2.27 -7.51 9.35
CA PHE A 11 -1.89 -6.88 8.10
C PHE A 11 -3.03 -6.63 7.14
N LYS A 12 -4.16 -6.20 7.67
CA LYS A 12 -5.24 -5.66 6.87
C LYS A 12 -5.25 -4.16 7.03
N ILE A 13 -5.41 -3.47 5.93
CA ILE A 13 -5.54 -2.02 5.91
C ILE A 13 -6.83 -1.69 5.19
N PHE A 14 -7.66 -0.88 5.81
CA PHE A 14 -8.87 -0.40 5.17
C PHE A 14 -8.64 1.02 4.68
N ILE A 15 -8.88 1.26 3.40
CA ILE A 15 -8.79 2.59 2.80
C ILE A 15 -10.17 3.00 2.34
N GLU A 16 -10.60 4.19 2.74
CA GLU A 16 -11.83 4.78 2.25
C GLU A 16 -11.55 6.21 1.82
N ILE A 17 -11.89 6.53 0.59
CA ILE A 17 -11.70 7.87 0.04
C ILE A 17 -13.05 8.43 -0.32
N LYS A 18 -13.38 9.61 0.21
CA LYS A 18 -14.64 10.29 -0.04
C LYS A 18 -14.41 11.62 -0.70
N LYS A 19 -15.33 11.99 -1.57
CA LYS A 19 -15.38 13.32 -2.16
C LYS A 19 -16.82 13.81 -2.05
N ASP A 20 -17.00 14.95 -1.38
CA ASP A 20 -18.33 15.55 -1.19
C ASP A 20 -19.32 14.56 -0.59
N SER A 21 -18.87 13.79 0.41
CA SER A 21 -19.65 12.77 1.10
C SER A 21 -19.95 11.53 0.28
N ASN A 22 -19.41 11.45 -0.94
CA ASN A 22 -19.55 10.26 -1.78
C ASN A 22 -18.30 9.42 -1.70
N ILE A 23 -18.45 8.10 -1.51
CA ILE A 23 -17.33 7.18 -1.48
C ILE A 23 -16.87 6.92 -2.91
N ILE A 24 -15.63 7.30 -3.22
CA ILE A 24 -15.06 7.03 -4.55
C ILE A 24 -14.19 5.79 -4.57
N TYR A 25 -13.74 5.35 -3.39
CA TYR A 25 -12.95 4.12 -3.28
C TYR A 25 -13.03 3.61 -1.86
N HIS A 26 -13.21 2.30 -1.71
CA HIS A 26 -13.07 1.65 -0.40
C HIS A 26 -12.64 0.21 -0.63
N GLN A 27 -11.69 -0.24 0.15
CA GLN A 27 -11.20 -1.61 0.05
C GLN A 27 -10.29 -1.95 1.21
N TYR A 28 -10.27 -3.26 1.55
CA TYR A 28 -9.26 -3.81 2.44
C TYR A 28 -8.07 -4.25 1.62
N LEU A 29 -6.88 -3.92 2.09
CA LEU A 29 -5.63 -4.35 1.49
C LEU A 29 -4.91 -5.26 2.46
N ASN A 30 -4.35 -6.35 1.95
CA ASN A 30 -3.55 -7.26 2.75
C ASN A 30 -2.45 -7.85 1.88
N LYS A 31 -1.71 -8.84 2.41
CA LYS A 31 -0.62 -9.44 1.65
C LYS A 31 -1.11 -10.08 0.36
N ASP A 32 -2.27 -10.70 0.40
CA ASP A 32 -2.81 -11.39 -0.78
C ASP A 32 -3.16 -10.43 -1.91
N THR A 33 -3.44 -9.17 -1.58
CA THR A 33 -3.70 -8.15 -2.59
C THR A 33 -2.50 -7.99 -3.52
N PHE A 34 -1.30 -8.23 -3.00
CA PHE A 34 -0.06 -8.00 -3.72
C PHE A 34 0.68 -9.30 -4.05
N ILE A 35 -0.05 -10.42 -4.10
CA ILE A 35 0.56 -11.73 -4.29
C ILE A 35 1.37 -11.86 -5.57
N THR A 36 1.00 -11.10 -6.62
CA THR A 36 1.74 -11.11 -7.87
C THR A 36 3.11 -10.44 -7.75
N ILE A 37 3.25 -9.54 -6.78
CA ILE A 37 4.51 -8.85 -6.51
C ILE A 37 5.29 -9.56 -5.42
N LEU A 38 4.61 -9.93 -4.32
CA LEU A 38 5.22 -10.56 -3.16
C LEU A 38 5.39 -12.06 -3.40
N LYS A 39 6.28 -12.42 -4.28
CA LYS A 39 6.54 -13.83 -4.60
C LYS A 39 7.31 -14.51 -3.48
N GLY A 40 7.07 -15.80 -3.30
CA GLY A 40 7.85 -16.59 -2.36
C GLY A 40 7.29 -16.59 -0.94
N ASP A 41 8.03 -16.06 0.01
CA ASP A 41 7.75 -16.22 1.44
C ASP A 41 6.62 -15.33 1.98
N LEU A 42 5.49 -15.33 1.31
CA LEU A 42 4.36 -14.50 1.68
C LEU A 42 3.95 -14.68 3.14
N GLN A 43 3.98 -15.91 3.63
CA GLN A 43 3.60 -16.22 5.00
C GLN A 43 4.53 -15.61 6.04
N LYS A 44 5.78 -15.38 5.67
CA LYS A 44 6.78 -14.80 6.57
C LYS A 44 6.77 -13.29 6.56
N MET A 45 6.09 -12.69 5.61
CA MET A 45 6.09 -11.24 5.47
C MET A 45 5.11 -10.58 6.41
N HIS A 46 5.55 -9.49 7.01
CA HIS A 46 4.73 -8.69 7.92
C HIS A 46 4.63 -7.28 7.37
N LEU A 47 3.48 -6.67 7.54
CA LEU A 47 3.30 -5.27 7.21
C LEU A 47 4.27 -4.46 8.07
N ASN A 48 5.15 -3.72 7.41
CA ASN A 48 6.12 -2.88 8.09
C ASN A 48 5.62 -1.45 8.18
N ASN A 49 5.13 -0.91 7.08
CA ASN A 49 4.70 0.48 7.03
C ASN A 49 3.66 0.68 5.95
N PHE A 50 2.78 1.62 6.19
CA PHE A 50 1.81 2.07 5.19
C PHE A 50 1.64 3.56 5.38
N ARG A 51 1.86 4.33 4.32
CA ARG A 51 1.77 5.78 4.42
C ARG A 51 1.20 6.42 3.18
N PHE A 52 0.57 7.56 3.40
CA PHE A 52 0.08 8.41 2.34
C PHE A 52 1.23 9.28 1.84
N ARG A 53 1.44 9.28 0.52
CA ARG A 53 2.54 10.02 -0.09
C ARG A 53 2.11 11.32 -0.75
N GLY A 54 0.82 11.55 -0.88
CA GLY A 54 0.31 12.79 -1.44
C GLY A 54 -0.79 12.60 -2.46
N PHE A 55 -1.35 13.71 -2.87
CA PHE A 55 -2.39 13.75 -3.89
C PHE A 55 -1.92 14.69 -4.99
N GLU A 56 -1.82 14.19 -6.22
CA GLU A 56 -1.30 14.96 -7.34
C GLU A 56 -1.91 14.44 -8.64
N ASN A 57 -2.31 15.36 -9.51
CA ASN A 57 -2.89 15.01 -10.81
C ASN A 57 -4.07 14.04 -10.67
N ASP A 58 -4.96 14.30 -9.69
CA ASP A 58 -6.13 13.48 -9.41
C ASP A 58 -5.80 12.05 -8.98
N ILE A 59 -4.60 11.84 -8.44
CA ILE A 59 -4.15 10.54 -7.97
C ILE A 59 -3.73 10.62 -6.51
N PHE A 60 -4.34 9.74 -5.68
CA PHE A 60 -3.90 9.53 -4.31
C PHE A 60 -2.76 8.52 -4.33
N LYS A 61 -1.63 8.89 -3.76
CA LYS A 61 -0.43 8.07 -3.78
C LYS A 61 -0.13 7.53 -2.40
N PHE A 62 0.10 6.23 -2.31
CA PHE A 62 0.43 5.54 -1.07
C PHE A 62 1.65 4.67 -1.28
N GLU A 63 2.31 4.35 -0.20
CA GLU A 63 3.38 3.37 -0.21
C GLU A 63 3.15 2.38 0.92
N ILE A 64 3.25 1.10 0.61
CA ILE A 64 3.15 0.04 1.59
C ILE A 64 4.43 -0.78 1.55
N SER A 65 4.88 -1.25 2.70
CA SER A 65 6.04 -2.13 2.74
C SER A 65 5.77 -3.35 3.59
N PHE A 66 6.32 -4.47 3.15
CA PHE A 66 6.26 -5.75 3.85
C PHE A 66 7.68 -6.24 4.04
N CYS A 67 7.98 -6.69 5.24
CA CYS A 67 9.33 -7.16 5.55
C CYS A 67 9.26 -8.54 6.18
N ILE A 68 10.33 -9.31 6.00
CA ILE A 68 10.50 -10.58 6.68
C ILE A 68 11.26 -10.29 7.96
N PRO A 69 10.66 -10.60 9.14
CA PRO A 69 11.31 -10.31 10.44
C PRO A 69 12.69 -10.93 10.56
N ASP A 70 13.58 -10.22 11.23
CA ASP A 70 14.95 -10.66 11.50
C ASP A 70 15.82 -10.81 10.24
N THR A 71 15.39 -10.14 9.17
CA THR A 71 16.17 -10.09 7.93
C THR A 71 16.14 -8.66 7.39
N ASP A 72 16.98 -8.41 6.39
CA ASP A 72 16.99 -7.13 5.68
C ASP A 72 16.07 -7.15 4.46
N ILE A 73 15.25 -8.18 4.34
CA ILE A 73 14.39 -8.36 3.17
C ILE A 73 13.08 -7.59 3.36
N CYS A 74 12.88 -6.58 2.52
CA CYS A 74 11.66 -5.79 2.50
C CYS A 74 11.23 -5.55 1.06
N TYR A 75 9.91 -5.48 0.87
CA TYR A 75 9.32 -5.17 -0.42
C TYR A 75 8.51 -3.89 -0.28
N PHE A 76 8.70 -2.97 -1.21
CA PHE A 76 8.03 -1.69 -1.22
C PHE A 76 7.12 -1.60 -2.42
N ILE A 77 5.89 -1.20 -2.21
CA ILE A 77 4.88 -1.16 -3.26
C ILE A 77 4.23 0.21 -3.29
N ALA A 78 4.23 0.83 -4.46
CA ALA A 78 3.51 2.08 -4.68
C ALA A 78 2.07 1.75 -5.05
N ILE A 79 1.13 2.44 -4.46
CA ILE A 79 -0.29 2.28 -4.73
C ILE A 79 -0.83 3.62 -5.20
N HIS A 80 -1.47 3.63 -6.36
CA HIS A 80 -2.07 4.83 -6.92
C HIS A 80 -3.56 4.59 -7.12
N ILE A 81 -4.37 5.47 -6.54
CA ILE A 81 -5.82 5.40 -6.65
C ILE A 81 -6.30 6.73 -7.23
N ASN A 82 -6.95 6.69 -8.40
CA ASN A 82 -7.42 7.92 -9.00
C ASN A 82 -8.80 8.30 -8.47
N THR A 83 -9.25 9.49 -8.82
CA THR A 83 -10.53 10.01 -8.34
C THR A 83 -11.74 9.28 -8.92
N SER A 84 -11.53 8.43 -9.92
CA SER A 84 -12.56 7.55 -10.45
C SER A 84 -12.64 6.22 -9.70
N GLY A 85 -11.78 6.00 -8.71
CA GLY A 85 -11.80 4.80 -7.90
C GLY A 85 -11.01 3.63 -8.48
N ASN A 86 -10.13 3.88 -9.42
CA ASN A 86 -9.28 2.83 -10.00
C ASN A 86 -7.94 2.76 -9.28
N MET A 87 -7.53 1.54 -8.93
CA MET A 87 -6.28 1.32 -8.24
C MET A 87 -5.27 0.65 -9.15
N LYS A 88 -4.03 1.14 -9.07
CA LYS A 88 -2.87 0.51 -9.70
C LYS A 88 -1.78 0.39 -8.66
N PHE A 89 -0.97 -0.65 -8.74
CA PHE A 89 0.16 -0.79 -7.85
C PHE A 89 1.34 -1.42 -8.58
N GLU A 90 2.53 -1.09 -8.10
CA GLU A 90 3.76 -1.62 -8.67
C GLU A 90 4.84 -1.67 -7.59
N GLU A 91 5.78 -2.57 -7.78
CA GLU A 91 6.89 -2.68 -6.86
C GLU A 91 7.87 -1.53 -7.07
N ILE A 92 8.35 -0.99 -5.94
CA ILE A 92 9.36 0.07 -5.95
C ILE A 92 10.68 -0.56 -5.57
N PHE A 93 11.71 -0.31 -6.37
CA PHE A 93 13.06 -0.76 -6.04
C PHE A 93 13.85 0.44 -5.59
N TYR A 94 14.29 0.40 -4.33
CA TYR A 94 15.16 1.44 -3.82
C TYR A 94 16.60 1.00 -4.00
N GLU A 95 17.40 1.90 -4.56
CA GLU A 95 18.83 1.66 -4.66
C GLU A 95 19.48 2.19 -3.40
N PHE A 96 20.21 1.32 -2.74
CA PHE A 96 21.02 1.72 -1.60
C PHE A 96 22.45 1.77 -2.09
N GLU A 97 23.08 2.93 -1.94
CA GLU A 97 24.48 3.05 -2.30
C GLU A 97 25.33 2.42 -1.21
N ASP A 98 26.17 1.50 -1.62
CA ASP A 98 27.16 0.93 -0.72
C ASP A 98 28.36 1.87 -0.69
N GLU A 99 28.66 2.34 0.48
CA GLU A 99 29.81 3.19 0.68
C GLU A 99 31.07 2.39 1.00
#